data_88abe9521d54d63ffad85b979be7e826
#
_entry.id   88abe9521d54d63ffad85b979be7e826
#
_cell.length_a   1.000
_cell.length_b   1.000
_cell.length_c   1.000
_cell.angle_alpha   90.00
_cell.angle_beta   90.00
_cell.angle_gamma   90.00
#
_symmetry.space_group_name_H-M   'P 1'
#
loop_
_entity.id
_entity.type
_entity.pdbx_description
1 polymer ?
#
loop_
_entity_poly.entity_id
_entity_poly.type
_entity_poly.pdbx_seq_one_letter_code
_entity_poly.pdbx_strand_id
1 'polypeptide(L)'
;MKREMERNGLNILGLGEVRWKEEGDYWSGKHRVIFSGGEKDGERGVAIILDAATGKRVKKVVQCNERMILVKIEAEPVDTVLIQVYMPTSASEEEEVDKVYEQIEELMVNESSKNNLIIMGDWNAVIGEGKDGRVVGAYGLGTRNERGEKLFEFCETNKLQVTNHMVPTGKEKKVYMEDAWRQR
;
A
#
# COMPACT_ATOMS: atom_id res chain seq x y z
N MET A 1 3.51 -12.51 -11.37
CA MET A 1 2.64 -11.39 -10.98
C MET A 1 1.35 -11.31 -11.79
N LYS A 2 1.33 -10.97 -13.10
CA LYS A 2 0.08 -10.84 -13.88
C LYS A 2 -0.80 -12.09 -13.89
N ARG A 3 -0.20 -13.28 -14.06
CA ARG A 3 -0.93 -14.56 -14.00
C ARG A 3 -1.52 -14.81 -12.61
N GLU A 4 -0.83 -14.42 -11.54
CA GLU A 4 -1.34 -14.52 -10.17
C GLU A 4 -2.51 -13.56 -9.93
N MET A 5 -2.42 -12.34 -10.45
CA MET A 5 -3.48 -11.36 -10.41
C MET A 5 -4.75 -11.90 -11.08
N GLU A 6 -4.61 -12.47 -12.28
CA GLU A 6 -5.71 -13.12 -13.01
C GLU A 6 -6.28 -14.33 -12.27
N ARG A 7 -5.40 -15.21 -11.76
CA ARG A 7 -5.81 -16.42 -11.04
C ARG A 7 -6.61 -16.10 -9.77
N ASN A 8 -6.25 -15.01 -9.09
CA ASN A 8 -6.92 -14.59 -7.86
C ASN A 8 -8.04 -13.57 -8.09
N GLY A 9 -8.36 -13.22 -9.34
CA GLY A 9 -9.41 -12.25 -9.67
C GLY A 9 -9.15 -10.84 -9.13
N LEU A 10 -7.88 -10.43 -9.04
CA LEU A 10 -7.49 -9.13 -8.52
C LEU A 10 -7.58 -8.06 -9.62
N ASN A 11 -8.28 -6.96 -9.34
CA ASN A 11 -8.36 -5.81 -10.23
C ASN A 11 -7.19 -4.84 -10.03
N ILE A 12 -6.63 -4.80 -8.82
CA ILE A 12 -5.56 -3.90 -8.39
C ILE A 12 -4.52 -4.71 -7.62
N LEU A 13 -3.25 -4.54 -7.95
CA LEU A 13 -2.12 -5.14 -7.26
C LEU A 13 -1.06 -4.08 -6.99
N GLY A 14 -0.79 -3.81 -5.71
CA GLY A 14 0.33 -2.98 -5.27
C GLY A 14 1.58 -3.80 -5.04
N LEU A 15 2.73 -3.24 -5.35
CA LEU A 15 4.03 -3.86 -5.19
C LEU A 15 4.98 -2.87 -4.51
N GLY A 16 5.69 -3.33 -3.50
CA GLY A 16 6.85 -2.67 -2.93
C GLY A 16 8.13 -3.32 -3.45
N GLU A 17 9.25 -2.61 -3.33
CA GLU A 17 10.59 -3.11 -3.64
C GLU A 17 10.73 -3.69 -5.07
N VAL A 18 10.15 -2.99 -6.05
CA VAL A 18 10.21 -3.45 -7.46
C VAL A 18 11.58 -3.33 -8.08
N ARG A 19 12.44 -2.46 -7.52
CA ARG A 19 13.85 -2.26 -7.92
C ARG A 19 14.02 -1.81 -9.38
N TRP A 20 13.01 -1.19 -9.95
CA TRP A 20 13.09 -0.61 -11.29
C TRP A 20 13.63 0.83 -11.18
N LYS A 21 14.29 1.28 -12.23
CA LYS A 21 14.71 2.67 -12.39
C LYS A 21 13.60 3.53 -12.95
N GLU A 22 13.72 4.82 -12.69
CA GLU A 22 12.87 5.84 -13.28
C GLU A 22 11.39 5.66 -12.96
N GLU A 23 10.56 6.29 -13.72
CA GLU A 23 9.11 6.24 -13.62
C GLU A 23 8.52 5.72 -14.92
N GLY A 24 7.37 5.06 -14.83
CA GLY A 24 6.69 4.59 -16.02
C GLY A 24 5.21 4.35 -15.81
N ASP A 25 4.47 4.55 -16.90
CA ASP A 25 3.04 4.27 -17.01
C ASP A 25 2.77 3.72 -18.41
N TYR A 26 2.54 2.42 -18.48
CA TYR A 26 2.39 1.75 -19.76
C TYR A 26 1.43 0.56 -19.70
N TRP A 27 0.95 0.15 -20.87
CA TRP A 27 0.14 -1.04 -21.01
C TRP A 27 1.01 -2.25 -21.35
N SER A 28 0.88 -3.30 -20.56
CA SER A 28 1.51 -4.59 -20.80
C SER A 28 0.46 -5.67 -21.00
N GLY A 29 0.10 -5.93 -22.25
CA GLY A 29 -1.07 -6.71 -22.61
C GLY A 29 -2.34 -6.01 -22.16
N LYS A 30 -3.15 -6.68 -21.33
CA LYS A 30 -4.40 -6.13 -20.79
C LYS A 30 -4.24 -5.43 -19.42
N HIS A 31 -3.01 -5.28 -18.92
CA HIS A 31 -2.76 -4.63 -17.65
C HIS A 31 -2.06 -3.30 -17.82
N ARG A 32 -2.48 -2.28 -17.10
CA ARG A 32 -1.75 -1.02 -16.96
C ARG A 32 -0.77 -1.14 -15.81
N VAL A 33 0.47 -0.80 -16.04
CA VAL A 33 1.56 -0.85 -15.06
C VAL A 33 2.05 0.56 -14.83
N ILE A 34 1.94 1.03 -13.60
CA ILE A 34 2.40 2.34 -13.16
C ILE A 34 3.46 2.09 -12.10
N PHE A 35 4.64 2.66 -12.24
CA PHE A 35 5.72 2.47 -11.29
C PHE A 35 6.54 3.73 -11.07
N SER A 36 7.13 3.84 -9.90
CA SER A 36 8.08 4.87 -9.53
C SER A 36 9.27 4.21 -8.86
N GLY A 37 10.42 4.30 -9.50
CA GLY A 37 11.68 3.76 -9.04
C GLY A 37 12.64 4.84 -8.58
N GLY A 38 13.78 4.44 -8.04
CA GLY A 38 14.84 5.34 -7.63
C GLY A 38 15.82 5.65 -8.76
N GLU A 39 16.73 6.59 -8.50
CA GLU A 39 17.83 6.91 -9.42
C GLU A 39 18.84 5.78 -9.57
N LYS A 40 19.01 4.97 -8.52
CA LYS A 40 19.95 3.85 -8.50
C LYS A 40 19.26 2.53 -8.85
N ASP A 41 19.95 1.71 -9.65
CA ASP A 41 19.49 0.35 -9.95
C ASP A 41 19.45 -0.53 -8.69
N GLY A 42 18.38 -1.32 -8.60
CA GLY A 42 18.29 -2.37 -7.61
C GLY A 42 17.86 -1.92 -6.22
N GLU A 43 17.54 -0.64 -6.03
CA GLU A 43 17.08 -0.12 -4.75
C GLU A 43 15.62 0.33 -4.82
N ARG A 44 14.85 -0.01 -3.78
CA ARG A 44 13.48 0.49 -3.54
C ARG A 44 12.51 0.32 -4.74
N GLY A 45 11.60 1.26 -4.91
CA GLY A 45 10.64 1.31 -5.99
C GLY A 45 9.29 0.70 -5.64
N VAL A 46 8.23 1.35 -6.12
CA VAL A 46 6.84 0.92 -5.94
C VAL A 46 6.15 0.79 -7.29
N ALA A 47 5.15 -0.08 -7.38
CA ALA A 47 4.33 -0.19 -8.58
C ALA A 47 2.88 -0.51 -8.26
N ILE A 48 1.99 -0.10 -9.15
CA ILE A 48 0.58 -0.49 -9.16
C ILE A 48 0.29 -1.13 -10.50
N ILE A 49 -0.28 -2.33 -10.48
CA ILE A 49 -0.76 -3.03 -11.67
C ILE A 49 -2.28 -3.05 -11.62
N LEU A 50 -2.91 -2.60 -12.67
CA LEU A 50 -4.36 -2.52 -12.82
C LEU A 50 -4.81 -3.44 -13.95
N ASP A 51 -5.98 -4.07 -13.78
CA ASP A 51 -6.62 -4.77 -14.88
C ASP A 51 -7.10 -3.77 -15.97
N ALA A 52 -7.56 -4.29 -17.10
CA ALA A 52 -7.97 -3.46 -18.23
C ALA A 52 -9.14 -2.53 -17.90
N ALA A 53 -10.09 -2.99 -17.11
CA ALA A 53 -11.26 -2.20 -16.74
C ALA A 53 -10.88 -1.04 -15.82
N THR A 54 -10.15 -1.33 -14.76
CA THR A 54 -9.68 -0.36 -13.78
C THR A 54 -8.67 0.61 -14.37
N GLY A 55 -7.72 0.09 -15.17
CA GLY A 55 -6.69 0.90 -15.80
C GLY A 55 -7.20 1.97 -16.76
N LYS A 56 -8.34 1.71 -17.45
CA LYS A 56 -9.01 2.70 -18.31
C LYS A 56 -9.73 3.80 -17.53
N ARG A 57 -10.04 3.58 -16.27
CA ARG A 57 -10.75 4.52 -15.38
C ARG A 57 -9.82 5.42 -14.57
N VAL A 58 -8.53 5.32 -14.77
CA VAL A 58 -7.54 6.18 -14.09
C VAL A 58 -7.66 7.62 -14.59
N LYS A 59 -7.96 8.53 -13.67
CA LYS A 59 -8.09 9.98 -13.90
C LYS A 59 -6.80 10.75 -13.63
N LYS A 60 -6.01 10.29 -12.64
CA LYS A 60 -4.80 10.99 -12.19
C LYS A 60 -3.76 9.98 -11.73
N VAL A 61 -2.52 10.23 -12.04
CA VAL A 61 -1.35 9.52 -11.53
C VAL A 61 -0.37 10.54 -10.98
N VAL A 62 0.12 10.33 -9.77
CA VAL A 62 1.22 11.08 -9.17
C VAL A 62 2.29 10.09 -8.73
N GLN A 63 3.39 10.08 -9.45
CA GLN A 63 4.59 9.32 -9.11
C GLN A 63 5.43 10.21 -8.18
N CYS A 64 5.25 10.03 -6.86
CA CYS A 64 5.80 10.95 -5.87
C CYS A 64 7.30 10.77 -5.67
N ASN A 65 7.72 9.51 -5.53
CA ASN A 65 9.11 9.10 -5.35
C ASN A 65 9.20 7.56 -5.39
N GLU A 66 10.37 7.01 -5.12
CA GLU A 66 10.60 5.56 -5.10
C GLU A 66 9.87 4.80 -3.97
N ARG A 67 9.15 5.51 -3.10
CA ARG A 67 8.37 4.93 -2.00
C ARG A 67 6.87 5.10 -2.14
N MET A 68 6.41 5.98 -3.04
CA MET A 68 4.98 6.31 -3.13
C MET A 68 4.49 6.62 -4.53
N ILE A 69 3.30 6.07 -4.83
CA ILE A 69 2.50 6.43 -6.02
C ILE A 69 1.07 6.68 -5.57
N LEU A 70 0.47 7.75 -6.04
CA LEU A 70 -0.97 7.98 -5.94
C LEU A 70 -1.64 7.77 -7.29
N VAL A 71 -2.72 7.01 -7.30
CA VAL A 71 -3.59 6.81 -8.47
C VAL A 71 -5.02 7.14 -8.09
N LYS A 72 -5.67 8.03 -8.85
CA LYS A 72 -7.09 8.31 -8.72
C LYS A 72 -7.86 7.58 -9.81
N ILE A 73 -8.85 6.81 -9.38
CA ILE A 73 -9.66 5.95 -10.23
C ILE A 73 -11.11 6.42 -10.18
N GLU A 74 -11.71 6.60 -11.34
CA GLU A 74 -13.13 6.90 -11.46
C GLU A 74 -13.96 5.73 -10.93
N ALA A 75 -14.86 6.02 -10.01
CA ALA A 75 -15.76 5.05 -9.39
C ALA A 75 -17.11 5.68 -9.06
N GLU A 76 -18.14 4.84 -8.90
CA GLU A 76 -19.47 5.22 -8.48
C GLU A 76 -19.71 4.75 -7.04
N PRO A 77 -20.29 5.53 -6.16
CA PRO A 77 -20.81 6.92 -6.35
C PRO A 77 -19.75 8.00 -6.20
N VAL A 78 -18.52 7.66 -5.83
CA VAL A 78 -17.40 8.59 -5.64
C VAL A 78 -16.09 7.98 -6.12
N ASP A 79 -15.16 8.81 -6.56
CA ASP A 79 -13.84 8.36 -7.00
C ASP A 79 -13.07 7.66 -5.88
N THR A 80 -12.17 6.77 -6.25
CA THR A 80 -11.24 6.11 -5.32
C THR A 80 -9.84 6.64 -5.51
N VAL A 81 -9.24 7.13 -4.44
CA VAL A 81 -7.82 7.48 -4.34
C VAL A 81 -7.08 6.31 -3.74
N LEU A 82 -6.09 5.84 -4.46
CA LEU A 82 -5.24 4.73 -4.07
C LEU A 82 -3.82 5.25 -3.87
N ILE A 83 -3.24 5.02 -2.71
CA ILE A 83 -1.84 5.35 -2.41
C ILE A 83 -1.11 4.04 -2.16
N GLN A 84 -0.12 3.72 -3.00
CA GLN A 84 0.81 2.61 -2.78
C GLN A 84 2.03 3.12 -2.06
N VAL A 85 2.39 2.48 -0.94
CA VAL A 85 3.50 2.86 -0.07
C VAL A 85 4.48 1.71 0.12
N TYR A 86 5.76 2.04 0.22
CA TYR A 86 6.83 1.16 0.70
C TYR A 86 7.58 1.88 1.82
N MET A 87 7.25 1.55 3.06
CA MET A 87 7.84 2.18 4.24
C MET A 87 9.33 1.81 4.40
N PRO A 88 10.14 2.69 5.01
CA PRO A 88 11.49 2.35 5.41
C PRO A 88 11.53 1.10 6.30
N THR A 89 12.58 0.31 6.16
CA THR A 89 12.77 -0.92 6.96
C THR A 89 13.08 -0.58 8.43
N SER A 90 13.08 -1.58 9.29
CA SER A 90 13.41 -1.42 10.71
C SER A 90 14.84 -0.92 10.96
N ALA A 91 15.73 -1.01 9.97
CA ALA A 91 17.09 -0.51 10.03
C ALA A 91 17.23 0.98 9.67
N SER A 92 16.17 1.61 9.17
CA SER A 92 16.17 3.02 8.79
C SER A 92 15.99 3.93 10.01
N GLU A 93 16.59 5.12 9.92
CA GLU A 93 16.45 6.16 10.93
C GLU A 93 14.99 6.63 11.05
N GLU A 94 14.61 7.05 12.28
CA GLU A 94 13.24 7.46 12.58
C GLU A 94 12.80 8.66 11.73
N GLU A 95 13.71 9.62 11.49
CA GLU A 95 13.43 10.77 10.65
C GLU A 95 13.03 10.40 9.20
N GLU A 96 13.59 9.31 8.65
CA GLU A 96 13.19 8.84 7.31
C GLU A 96 11.74 8.32 7.33
N VAL A 97 11.35 7.66 8.41
CA VAL A 97 9.99 7.15 8.59
C VAL A 97 9.00 8.29 8.76
N ASP A 98 9.33 9.28 9.57
CA ASP A 98 8.48 10.46 9.80
C ASP A 98 8.22 11.21 8.50
N LYS A 99 9.25 11.44 7.70
CA LYS A 99 9.11 12.07 6.38
C LYS A 99 8.15 11.33 5.47
N VAL A 100 8.13 10.00 5.51
CA VAL A 100 7.19 9.23 4.68
C VAL A 100 5.76 9.43 5.16
N TYR A 101 5.50 9.43 6.48
CA TYR A 101 4.17 9.73 7.02
C TYR A 101 3.70 11.14 6.67
N GLU A 102 4.56 12.14 6.82
CA GLU A 102 4.28 13.53 6.42
C GLU A 102 3.89 13.62 4.94
N GLN A 103 4.64 12.96 4.06
CA GLN A 103 4.33 12.92 2.64
C GLN A 103 2.99 12.23 2.32
N ILE A 104 2.64 11.18 3.06
CA ILE A 104 1.32 10.54 2.91
C ILE A 104 0.23 11.54 3.30
N GLU A 105 0.38 12.25 4.41
CA GLU A 105 -0.58 13.26 4.86
C GLU A 105 -0.72 14.41 3.85
N GLU A 106 0.37 14.89 3.27
CA GLU A 106 0.35 15.90 2.20
C GLU A 106 -0.46 15.42 0.99
N LEU A 107 -0.29 14.16 0.58
CA LEU A 107 -1.08 13.58 -0.51
C LEU A 107 -2.57 13.49 -0.15
N MET A 108 -2.88 13.10 1.09
CA MET A 108 -4.27 13.01 1.56
C MET A 108 -4.97 14.36 1.59
N VAL A 109 -4.28 15.41 2.08
CA VAL A 109 -4.83 16.77 2.17
C VAL A 109 -5.16 17.36 0.78
N ASN A 110 -4.37 17.01 -0.23
CA ASN A 110 -4.56 17.48 -1.60
C ASN A 110 -5.70 16.78 -2.35
N GLU A 111 -6.33 15.75 -1.75
CA GLU A 111 -7.46 15.04 -2.34
C GLU A 111 -8.78 15.40 -1.64
N SER A 112 -9.88 15.28 -2.36
CA SER A 112 -11.21 15.56 -1.79
C SER A 112 -11.57 14.54 -0.71
N SER A 113 -12.03 15.02 0.45
CA SER A 113 -12.54 14.19 1.55
C SER A 113 -13.80 13.37 1.19
N LYS A 114 -14.38 13.62 0.01
CA LYS A 114 -15.53 12.84 -0.50
C LYS A 114 -15.08 11.56 -1.21
N ASN A 115 -13.81 11.46 -1.60
CA ASN A 115 -13.29 10.28 -2.27
C ASN A 115 -13.13 9.11 -1.28
N ASN A 116 -13.25 7.89 -1.78
CA ASN A 116 -12.76 6.74 -1.05
C ASN A 116 -11.23 6.78 -1.03
N LEU A 117 -10.61 6.64 0.13
CA LEU A 117 -9.16 6.58 0.27
C LEU A 117 -8.73 5.17 0.68
N ILE A 118 -7.81 4.61 -0.08
CA ILE A 118 -7.17 3.33 0.21
C ILE A 118 -5.66 3.55 0.20
N ILE A 119 -5.02 3.29 1.34
CA ILE A 119 -3.55 3.30 1.43
C ILE A 119 -3.11 1.85 1.60
N MET A 120 -2.32 1.36 0.67
CA MET A 120 -1.84 -0.01 0.66
C MET A 120 -0.32 -0.08 0.49
N GLY A 121 0.29 -1.15 0.93
CA GLY A 121 1.72 -1.33 0.77
C GLY A 121 2.38 -2.17 1.85
N ASP A 122 3.70 -2.16 1.85
CA ASP A 122 4.52 -2.75 2.91
C ASP A 122 4.85 -1.66 3.95
N TRP A 123 4.20 -1.76 5.10
CA TRP A 123 4.37 -0.80 6.19
C TRP A 123 5.59 -1.08 7.06
N ASN A 124 6.28 -2.20 6.88
CA ASN A 124 7.36 -2.66 7.76
C ASN A 124 7.01 -2.55 9.26
N ALA A 125 5.75 -2.82 9.59
CA ALA A 125 5.14 -2.64 10.90
C ALA A 125 4.28 -3.84 11.27
N VAL A 126 4.30 -4.22 12.55
CA VAL A 126 3.41 -5.23 13.12
C VAL A 126 2.44 -4.53 14.06
N ILE A 127 1.17 -4.45 13.69
CA ILE A 127 0.12 -3.83 14.51
C ILE A 127 -0.32 -4.74 15.67
N GLY A 128 -0.16 -6.06 15.50
CA GLY A 128 -0.44 -7.03 16.56
C GLY A 128 -1.85 -7.61 16.55
N GLU A 129 -2.09 -8.51 17.48
CA GLU A 129 -3.37 -9.18 17.69
C GLU A 129 -4.31 -8.32 18.55
N GLY A 130 -5.63 -8.61 18.38
CA GLY A 130 -6.67 -8.02 19.21
C GLY A 130 -7.23 -6.72 18.65
N LYS A 131 -8.49 -6.49 19.01
CA LYS A 131 -9.22 -5.28 18.61
C LYS A 131 -8.75 -4.08 19.41
N ASP A 132 -8.44 -2.98 18.73
CA ASP A 132 -8.07 -1.72 19.35
C ASP A 132 -8.87 -0.57 18.71
N GLY A 133 -9.78 -0.02 19.49
CA GLY A 133 -10.68 1.05 19.07
C GLY A 133 -11.49 0.72 17.81
N ARG A 134 -11.49 1.67 16.89
CA ARG A 134 -12.07 1.55 15.53
C ARG A 134 -11.01 1.31 14.48
N VAL A 135 -9.74 1.43 14.86
CA VAL A 135 -8.59 1.39 13.93
C VAL A 135 -8.22 -0.05 13.61
N VAL A 136 -8.13 -0.92 14.62
CA VAL A 136 -7.64 -2.29 14.49
C VAL A 136 -8.75 -3.29 14.77
N GLY A 137 -8.93 -4.25 13.86
CA GLY A 137 -9.88 -5.35 14.03
C GLY A 137 -9.28 -6.52 14.81
N ALA A 138 -10.11 -7.54 15.05
CA ALA A 138 -9.77 -8.67 15.91
C ALA A 138 -8.84 -9.72 15.27
N TYR A 139 -8.53 -9.61 13.98
CA TYR A 139 -7.89 -10.66 13.18
C TYR A 139 -6.43 -10.39 12.84
N GLY A 140 -5.76 -9.52 13.60
CA GLY A 140 -4.33 -9.28 13.48
C GLY A 140 -3.46 -10.47 13.91
N LEU A 141 -2.16 -10.36 13.72
CA LEU A 141 -1.17 -11.37 14.10
C LEU A 141 0.01 -10.74 14.83
N GLY A 142 0.60 -11.49 15.75
CA GLY A 142 1.82 -11.14 16.44
C GLY A 142 1.65 -10.08 17.52
N THR A 143 2.76 -9.58 18.03
CA THR A 143 2.81 -8.52 19.04
C THR A 143 3.16 -7.19 18.37
N ARG A 144 2.46 -6.12 18.72
CA ARG A 144 2.72 -4.78 18.20
C ARG A 144 4.16 -4.35 18.49
N ASN A 145 4.84 -3.89 17.46
CA ASN A 145 6.18 -3.30 17.59
C ASN A 145 6.12 -1.77 17.49
N GLU A 146 7.24 -1.09 17.71
CA GLU A 146 7.34 0.39 17.68
C GLU A 146 6.81 0.98 16.36
N ARG A 147 7.12 0.37 15.21
CA ARG A 147 6.59 0.79 13.90
C ARG A 147 5.07 0.57 13.81
N GLY A 148 4.58 -0.51 14.45
CA GLY A 148 3.15 -0.79 14.55
C GLY A 148 2.40 0.20 15.43
N GLU A 149 3.01 0.68 16.52
CA GLU A 149 2.45 1.75 17.34
C GLU A 149 2.32 3.04 16.53
N LYS A 150 3.38 3.42 15.82
CA LYS A 150 3.37 4.60 14.96
C LYS A 150 2.32 4.52 13.84
N LEU A 151 2.17 3.35 13.21
CA LEU A 151 1.11 3.12 12.22
C LEU A 151 -0.29 3.20 12.85
N PHE A 152 -0.45 2.71 14.06
CA PHE A 152 -1.71 2.82 14.80
C PHE A 152 -2.06 4.29 15.07
N GLU A 153 -1.13 5.08 15.62
CA GLU A 153 -1.30 6.51 15.88
C GLU A 153 -1.63 7.30 14.60
N PHE A 154 -0.92 7.01 13.51
CA PHE A 154 -1.21 7.60 12.21
C PHE A 154 -2.64 7.27 11.74
N CYS A 155 -3.06 6.02 11.84
CA CYS A 155 -4.41 5.62 11.45
C CYS A 155 -5.48 6.26 12.35
N GLU A 156 -5.24 6.36 13.67
CA GLU A 156 -6.17 6.99 14.60
C GLU A 156 -6.34 8.48 14.30
N THR A 157 -5.22 9.21 14.17
CA THR A 157 -5.20 10.64 13.86
C THR A 157 -5.93 10.95 12.55
N ASN A 158 -5.68 10.15 11.53
CA ASN A 158 -6.25 10.34 10.19
C ASN A 158 -7.60 9.63 9.98
N LYS A 159 -8.20 9.03 11.02
CA LYS A 159 -9.49 8.31 10.97
C LYS A 159 -9.50 7.17 9.97
N LEU A 160 -8.38 6.50 9.81
CA LEU A 160 -8.19 5.34 8.96
C LEU A 160 -8.47 4.04 9.73
N GLN A 161 -8.65 2.94 8.99
CA GLN A 161 -8.82 1.61 9.55
C GLN A 161 -7.88 0.61 8.88
N VAL A 162 -7.33 -0.31 9.67
CA VAL A 162 -6.48 -1.40 9.18
C VAL A 162 -7.37 -2.55 8.71
N THR A 163 -7.75 -2.51 7.44
CA THR A 163 -8.82 -3.36 6.88
C THR A 163 -8.50 -4.86 6.88
N ASN A 164 -7.24 -5.26 6.72
CA ASN A 164 -6.82 -6.66 6.80
C ASN A 164 -6.95 -7.26 8.21
N HIS A 165 -7.13 -6.44 9.25
CA HIS A 165 -7.47 -6.88 10.60
C HIS A 165 -8.98 -6.96 10.86
N MET A 166 -9.81 -6.41 9.97
CA MET A 166 -11.27 -6.39 10.11
C MET A 166 -11.92 -7.69 9.61
N VAL A 167 -11.21 -8.49 8.79
CA VAL A 167 -11.74 -9.67 8.13
C VAL A 167 -11.00 -10.93 8.59
N PRO A 168 -11.71 -12.01 8.96
CA PRO A 168 -11.06 -13.28 9.31
C PRO A 168 -10.31 -13.83 8.09
N THR A 169 -9.01 -13.99 8.23
CA THR A 169 -8.19 -14.70 7.24
C THR A 169 -8.16 -16.19 7.63
N GLY A 170 -8.47 -17.08 6.68
CA GLY A 170 -8.35 -18.53 6.91
C GLY A 170 -6.93 -18.91 7.36
N LYS A 171 -6.81 -19.96 8.18
CA LYS A 171 -5.52 -20.42 8.73
C LYS A 171 -4.43 -20.58 7.65
N GLU A 172 -4.79 -21.06 6.47
CA GLU A 172 -3.87 -21.23 5.34
C GLU A 172 -3.28 -19.90 4.81
N LYS A 173 -4.07 -18.83 4.78
CA LYS A 173 -3.58 -17.50 4.37
C LYS A 173 -2.65 -16.88 5.42
N LYS A 174 -2.85 -17.17 6.71
CA LYS A 174 -1.98 -16.73 7.80
C LYS A 174 -0.59 -17.33 7.69
N VAL A 175 -0.48 -18.61 7.35
CA VAL A 175 0.79 -19.34 7.18
C VAL A 175 1.62 -18.73 6.04
N TYR A 176 0.99 -18.38 4.89
CA TYR A 176 1.69 -17.75 3.78
C TYR A 176 2.31 -16.38 4.14
N MET A 177 1.68 -15.62 5.02
CA MET A 177 2.23 -14.35 5.49
C MET A 177 3.42 -14.56 6.45
N GLU A 178 3.34 -15.53 7.36
CA GLU A 178 4.44 -15.86 8.28
C GLU A 178 5.66 -16.43 7.55
N ASP A 179 5.47 -17.31 6.57
CA ASP A 179 6.56 -17.94 5.82
C ASP A 179 7.27 -16.93 4.90
N ALA A 180 6.57 -15.97 4.33
CA ALA A 180 7.16 -14.89 3.54
C ALA A 180 8.10 -13.99 4.36
N TRP A 181 7.87 -13.88 5.68
CA TRP A 181 8.72 -13.11 6.58
C TRP A 181 9.91 -13.91 7.13
N ARG A 182 9.82 -15.24 7.22
CA ARG A 182 10.90 -16.12 7.74
C ARG A 182 11.99 -16.46 6.72
N GLN A 183 11.77 -16.18 5.43
CA GLN A 183 12.73 -16.48 4.35
C GLN A 183 13.57 -15.27 3.91
N ARG A 184 13.56 -14.18 4.68
CA ARG A 184 14.40 -12.99 4.45
C ARG A 184 15.41 -12.78 5.56
#